data_8759fe3c2781ffc1680317403ebe5c0a
#
_entry.id   8759fe3c2781ffc1680317403ebe5c0a
#
_cell.length_a   1.000
_cell.length_b   1.000
_cell.length_c   1.000
_cell.angle_alpha   90.00
_cell.angle_beta   90.00
_cell.angle_gamma   90.00
#
_symmetry.space_group_name_H-M   'P 1'
#
loop_
_entity.id
_entity.type
_entity.pdbx_description
1 polymer ?
#
loop_
_entity_poly.entity_id
_entity_poly.type
_entity_poly.pdbx_seq_one_letter_code
_entity_poly.pdbx_strand_id
1 'polypeptide(L)'
;MINLFNIENYNINTSKLDSFVHGSVVTEFENNFKKYVGAKYACSLNSATSIIFLSLLNKNVEVTIPSIMFSGVANAILASGNKIKFNDNTNWVGNSYILHEFNDYKIIDSAQKVERNQFKKECNLKDLMIFSFYPTKPVGGCDGGMVVSNDIEKIKWFKEISCNGMSYIKNSWDSEINSIGYKMYMNSIQAYIANENLKKLNIKKRKLKLIRDIYNEELGYSNNSEYLYRIEVINNREFIEKMKYNKIYK
;
A
#
# COMPACT_ATOMS: atom_id res chain seq x y z
N MET A 1 -0.58 6.42 -29.09
CA MET A 1 0.03 5.53 -28.09
C MET A 1 -0.78 5.66 -26.81
N ILE A 2 -1.30 4.58 -26.26
CA ILE A 2 -2.05 4.58 -25.00
C ILE A 2 -1.06 4.30 -23.88
N ASN A 3 -0.93 5.23 -22.93
CA ASN A 3 -0.08 5.03 -21.77
C ASN A 3 -0.70 3.96 -20.85
N LEU A 4 0.12 3.02 -20.38
CA LEU A 4 -0.32 1.98 -19.44
C LEU A 4 -0.86 2.58 -18.13
N PHE A 5 -0.25 3.68 -17.68
CA PHE A 5 -0.69 4.44 -16.52
C PHE A 5 -0.67 5.94 -16.84
N ASN A 6 -1.73 6.62 -16.47
CA ASN A 6 -1.77 8.06 -16.50
C ASN A 6 -1.62 8.57 -15.05
N ILE A 7 -0.42 9.08 -14.75
CA ILE A 7 -0.14 9.69 -13.44
C ILE A 7 -0.50 11.17 -13.57
N GLU A 8 -1.43 11.63 -12.74
CA GLU A 8 -1.82 13.04 -12.72
C GLU A 8 -0.65 13.92 -12.28
N ASN A 9 -0.46 15.05 -12.94
CA ASN A 9 0.44 16.08 -12.46
C ASN A 9 -0.20 16.77 -11.25
N TYR A 10 0.52 16.80 -10.12
CA TYR A 10 0.02 17.40 -8.89
C TYR A 10 0.54 18.82 -8.75
N ASN A 11 -0.38 19.76 -8.60
CA ASN A 11 -0.06 21.12 -8.19
C ASN A 11 0.00 21.13 -6.64
N ILE A 12 1.22 21.14 -6.09
CA ILE A 12 1.42 21.12 -4.66
C ILE A 12 1.35 22.55 -4.13
N ASN A 13 0.31 22.85 -3.36
CA ASN A 13 0.26 24.11 -2.63
C ASN A 13 1.11 24.00 -1.35
N THR A 14 2.37 24.42 -1.45
CA THR A 14 3.33 24.35 -0.34
C THR A 14 2.94 25.25 0.84
N SER A 15 2.08 26.27 0.65
CA SER A 15 1.59 27.11 1.75
C SER A 15 0.69 26.34 2.75
N LYS A 16 0.24 25.14 2.38
CA LYS A 16 -0.51 24.22 3.25
C LYS A 16 0.38 23.28 4.07
N LEU A 17 1.69 23.34 3.87
CA LEU A 17 2.65 22.53 4.58
C LEU A 17 3.32 23.38 5.67
N ASP A 18 3.07 23.04 6.92
CA ASP A 18 3.73 23.66 8.08
C ASP A 18 5.20 23.20 8.22
N SER A 19 5.51 22.01 7.68
CA SER A 19 6.87 21.46 7.57
C SER A 19 6.94 20.43 6.45
N PHE A 20 8.12 20.26 5.81
CA PHE A 20 8.34 19.19 4.83
C PHE A 20 8.51 17.82 5.47
N VAL A 21 8.90 17.77 6.73
CA VAL A 21 9.14 16.55 7.50
C VAL A 21 8.37 16.65 8.81
N HIS A 22 7.65 15.60 9.18
CA HIS A 22 6.84 15.55 10.41
C HIS A 22 5.77 16.66 10.50
N GLY A 23 5.30 17.18 9.35
CA GLY A 23 4.25 18.19 9.31
C GLY A 23 2.89 17.63 9.72
N SER A 24 1.98 18.56 10.13
CA SER A 24 0.63 18.23 10.58
C SER A 24 -0.19 17.47 9.52
N VAL A 25 0.09 17.67 8.25
CA VAL A 25 -0.57 16.98 7.12
C VAL A 25 -0.35 15.46 7.15
N VAL A 26 0.74 14.97 7.72
CA VAL A 26 1.01 13.53 7.90
C VAL A 26 -0.02 12.95 8.87
N THR A 27 -0.19 13.60 10.02
CA THR A 27 -1.19 13.20 11.03
C THR A 27 -2.62 13.34 10.50
N GLU A 28 -2.91 14.38 9.73
CA GLU A 28 -4.20 14.55 9.08
C GLU A 28 -4.49 13.39 8.12
N PHE A 29 -3.53 13.03 7.27
CA PHE A 29 -3.68 11.92 6.34
C PHE A 29 -3.89 10.58 7.08
N GLU A 30 -3.10 10.28 8.12
CA GLU A 30 -3.29 9.08 8.95
C GLU A 30 -4.71 9.02 9.54
N ASN A 31 -5.22 10.15 10.06
CA ASN A 31 -6.55 10.23 10.64
C ASN A 31 -7.65 10.03 9.60
N ASN A 32 -7.53 10.64 8.42
CA ASN A 32 -8.50 10.50 7.34
C ASN A 32 -8.50 9.08 6.78
N PHE A 33 -7.32 8.49 6.58
CA PHE A 33 -7.19 7.16 6.01
C PHE A 33 -7.72 6.06 6.96
N LYS A 34 -7.29 6.06 8.24
CA LYS A 34 -7.80 5.09 9.22
C LYS A 34 -9.32 5.17 9.39
N LYS A 35 -9.89 6.38 9.37
CA LYS A 35 -11.34 6.58 9.39
C LYS A 35 -12.02 6.00 8.17
N TYR A 36 -11.42 6.17 6.98
CA TYR A 36 -11.96 5.64 5.74
C TYR A 36 -11.99 4.11 5.74
N VAL A 37 -10.89 3.46 6.13
CA VAL A 37 -10.79 1.99 6.13
C VAL A 37 -11.39 1.35 7.38
N GLY A 38 -11.75 2.14 8.41
CA GLY A 38 -12.42 1.68 9.63
C GLY A 38 -11.49 1.06 10.67
N ALA A 39 -10.22 1.45 10.71
CA ALA A 39 -9.25 1.10 11.75
C ALA A 39 -9.19 2.17 12.84
N LYS A 40 -8.68 1.80 14.03
CA LYS A 40 -8.51 2.74 15.16
C LYS A 40 -7.21 3.53 15.05
N TYR A 41 -6.13 2.90 14.60
CA TYR A 41 -4.79 3.47 14.59
C TYR A 41 -4.13 3.30 13.22
N ALA A 42 -3.21 4.20 12.90
CA ALA A 42 -2.46 4.20 11.65
C ALA A 42 -1.05 4.74 11.86
N CYS A 43 -0.12 4.25 11.05
CA CYS A 43 1.21 4.81 10.89
C CYS A 43 1.57 4.84 9.41
N SER A 44 1.97 6.01 8.92
CA SER A 44 2.42 6.22 7.55
C SER A 44 3.94 6.12 7.45
N LEU A 45 4.41 5.40 6.43
CA LEU A 45 5.82 5.23 6.12
C LEU A 45 6.11 5.69 4.68
N ASN A 46 7.39 5.79 4.34
CA ASN A 46 7.84 6.22 3.03
C ASN A 46 7.49 5.25 1.88
N SER A 47 7.15 3.99 2.19
CA SER A 47 6.65 2.99 1.22
C SER A 47 5.96 1.81 1.93
N ALA A 48 5.10 1.09 1.20
CA ALA A 48 4.56 -0.20 1.66
C ALA A 48 5.66 -1.27 1.81
N THR A 49 6.69 -1.22 0.99
CA THR A 49 7.85 -2.12 1.07
C THR A 49 8.56 -1.98 2.42
N SER A 50 8.74 -0.76 2.92
CA SER A 50 9.30 -0.51 4.25
C SER A 50 8.41 -1.06 5.37
N ILE A 51 7.10 -1.00 5.20
CA ILE A 51 6.17 -1.57 6.18
C ILE A 51 6.27 -3.09 6.20
N ILE A 52 6.33 -3.75 5.04
CA ILE A 52 6.51 -5.21 4.94
C ILE A 52 7.82 -5.61 5.61
N PHE A 53 8.93 -4.92 5.29
CA PHE A 53 10.23 -5.14 5.90
C PHE A 53 10.14 -5.07 7.44
N LEU A 54 9.60 -4.00 7.99
CA LEU A 54 9.48 -3.82 9.43
C LEU A 54 8.54 -4.86 10.07
N SER A 55 7.40 -5.16 9.43
CA SER A 55 6.43 -6.14 9.94
C SER A 55 7.02 -7.53 10.13
N LEU A 56 8.03 -7.87 9.33
CA LEU A 56 8.69 -9.17 9.30
C LEU A 56 10.11 -9.14 9.89
N LEU A 57 10.58 -8.00 10.38
CA LEU A 57 11.94 -7.82 10.85
C LEU A 57 12.29 -8.85 11.94
N ASN A 58 13.33 -9.65 11.69
CA ASN A 58 13.88 -10.67 12.58
C ASN A 58 12.84 -11.72 13.10
N LYS A 59 11.78 -12.00 12.34
CA LYS A 59 10.77 -13.00 12.72
C LYS A 59 11.21 -14.45 12.48
N ASN A 60 12.21 -14.66 11.62
CA ASN A 60 12.74 -15.98 11.24
C ASN A 60 11.65 -16.95 10.79
N VAL A 61 10.80 -16.51 9.89
CA VAL A 61 9.69 -17.27 9.32
C VAL A 61 9.88 -17.55 7.84
N GLU A 62 9.14 -18.54 7.32
CA GLU A 62 8.97 -18.75 5.89
C GLU A 62 7.65 -18.10 5.44
N VAL A 63 7.72 -17.17 4.49
CA VAL A 63 6.57 -16.44 3.96
C VAL A 63 6.24 -16.99 2.58
N THR A 64 5.00 -17.47 2.40
CA THR A 64 4.54 -17.95 1.09
C THR A 64 3.94 -16.78 0.30
N ILE A 65 4.50 -16.51 -0.88
CA ILE A 65 4.05 -15.42 -1.75
C ILE A 65 3.77 -15.93 -3.17
N PRO A 66 2.86 -15.28 -3.91
CA PRO A 66 2.65 -15.59 -5.32
C PRO A 66 3.92 -15.39 -6.16
N SER A 67 4.18 -16.27 -7.14
CA SER A 67 5.31 -16.12 -8.08
C SER A 67 5.17 -14.88 -8.96
N ILE A 68 3.93 -14.46 -9.23
CA ILE A 68 3.63 -13.22 -9.99
C ILE A 68 3.32 -12.11 -9.00
N MET A 69 4.36 -11.41 -8.52
CA MET A 69 4.17 -10.25 -7.66
C MET A 69 5.25 -9.19 -7.88
N PHE A 70 5.07 -8.04 -7.25
CA PHE A 70 6.06 -6.97 -7.24
C PHE A 70 7.31 -7.42 -6.46
N SER A 71 8.48 -7.34 -7.09
CA SER A 71 9.76 -7.79 -6.51
C SER A 71 10.10 -7.14 -5.17
N GLY A 72 9.61 -5.93 -4.91
CA GLY A 72 9.80 -5.24 -3.64
C GLY A 72 9.26 -6.01 -2.42
N VAL A 73 8.20 -6.82 -2.59
CA VAL A 73 7.67 -7.67 -1.51
C VAL A 73 8.67 -8.78 -1.17
N ALA A 74 9.16 -9.50 -2.20
CA ALA A 74 10.16 -10.55 -2.03
C ALA A 74 11.45 -10.00 -1.38
N ASN A 75 11.93 -8.86 -1.89
CA ASN A 75 13.13 -8.21 -1.37
C ASN A 75 12.95 -7.79 0.10
N ALA A 76 11.79 -7.24 0.48
CA ALA A 76 11.51 -6.85 1.86
C ALA A 76 11.52 -8.05 2.81
N ILE A 77 10.94 -9.19 2.40
CA ILE A 77 10.94 -10.43 3.18
C ILE A 77 12.37 -10.95 3.38
N LEU A 78 13.16 -11.05 2.31
CA LEU A 78 14.55 -11.52 2.39
C LEU A 78 15.42 -10.57 3.23
N ALA A 79 15.32 -9.27 2.98
CA ALA A 79 16.09 -8.26 3.71
C ALA A 79 15.73 -8.20 5.20
N SER A 80 14.52 -8.59 5.59
CA SER A 80 14.10 -8.67 7.00
C SER A 80 14.54 -9.96 7.70
N GLY A 81 15.37 -10.81 7.06
CA GLY A 81 15.94 -12.03 7.64
C GLY A 81 15.02 -13.27 7.56
N ASN A 82 14.06 -13.24 6.65
CA ASN A 82 13.08 -14.34 6.49
C ASN A 82 13.31 -15.14 5.21
N LYS A 83 12.61 -16.25 5.06
CA LYS A 83 12.65 -17.12 3.88
C LYS A 83 11.39 -16.92 3.05
N ILE A 84 11.50 -17.23 1.76
CA ILE A 84 10.38 -17.19 0.82
C ILE A 84 10.08 -18.56 0.29
N LYS A 85 8.78 -18.86 0.20
CA LYS A 85 8.22 -19.94 -0.61
C LYS A 85 7.28 -19.35 -1.65
N PHE A 86 7.39 -19.79 -2.90
CA PHE A 86 6.52 -19.33 -3.98
C PHE A 86 5.31 -20.25 -4.17
N ASN A 87 4.18 -19.67 -4.56
CA ASN A 87 3.02 -20.38 -5.06
C ASN A 87 2.50 -19.71 -6.36
N ASP A 88 1.61 -20.41 -7.07
CA ASP A 88 1.05 -19.92 -8.34
C ASP A 88 -0.37 -19.32 -8.17
N ASN A 89 -0.73 -18.88 -6.97
CA ASN A 89 -2.01 -18.24 -6.72
C ASN A 89 -2.09 -16.86 -7.37
N THR A 90 -3.06 -16.65 -8.26
CA THR A 90 -3.33 -15.38 -8.93
C THR A 90 -4.57 -14.65 -8.37
N ASN A 91 -5.33 -15.27 -7.47
CA ASN A 91 -6.59 -14.72 -6.95
C ASN A 91 -6.43 -13.45 -6.08
N TRP A 92 -5.22 -13.16 -5.66
CA TRP A 92 -4.87 -11.96 -4.87
C TRP A 92 -4.90 -10.67 -5.70
N VAL A 93 -4.88 -10.80 -7.01
CA VAL A 93 -4.75 -9.66 -7.91
C VAL A 93 -5.95 -8.73 -7.82
N GLY A 94 -5.67 -7.45 -7.51
CA GLY A 94 -6.71 -6.44 -7.29
C GLY A 94 -7.45 -6.59 -5.96
N ASN A 95 -7.04 -7.54 -5.11
CA ASN A 95 -7.58 -7.79 -3.79
C ASN A 95 -6.53 -7.56 -2.69
N SER A 96 -6.96 -7.66 -1.44
CA SER A 96 -6.10 -7.91 -0.30
C SER A 96 -5.80 -9.41 -0.18
N TYR A 97 -4.65 -9.76 0.38
CA TYR A 97 -4.30 -11.15 0.68
C TYR A 97 -3.50 -11.23 1.99
N ILE A 98 -3.54 -12.40 2.63
CA ILE A 98 -2.74 -12.65 3.83
C ILE A 98 -1.29 -12.87 3.39
N LEU A 99 -0.41 -11.93 3.75
CA LEU A 99 1.01 -12.02 3.50
C LEU A 99 1.65 -13.05 4.43
N HIS A 100 1.29 -13.02 5.72
CA HIS A 100 1.72 -13.98 6.72
C HIS A 100 0.74 -14.04 7.89
N GLU A 101 0.61 -15.23 8.49
CA GLU A 101 -0.24 -15.46 9.66
C GLU A 101 0.62 -15.96 10.82
N PHE A 102 0.61 -15.21 11.92
CA PHE A 102 1.16 -15.62 13.20
C PHE A 102 0.06 -16.20 14.08
N ASN A 103 0.42 -16.78 15.21
CA ASN A 103 -0.54 -17.40 16.13
C ASN A 103 -1.65 -16.45 16.61
N ASP A 104 -1.37 -15.16 16.77
CA ASP A 104 -2.26 -14.19 17.38
C ASP A 104 -2.64 -13.00 16.47
N TYR A 105 -2.06 -12.88 15.28
CA TYR A 105 -2.39 -11.85 14.29
C TYR A 105 -1.94 -12.22 12.88
N LYS A 106 -2.50 -11.51 11.90
CA LYS A 106 -2.15 -11.61 10.48
C LYS A 106 -1.53 -10.32 9.98
N ILE A 107 -0.66 -10.45 8.99
CA ILE A 107 -0.23 -9.36 8.13
C ILE A 107 -0.96 -9.48 6.81
N ILE A 108 -1.73 -8.47 6.45
CA ILE A 108 -2.53 -8.44 5.23
C ILE A 108 -1.97 -7.37 4.30
N ASP A 109 -1.54 -7.76 3.12
CA ASP A 109 -1.15 -6.83 2.06
C ASP A 109 -2.40 -6.41 1.27
N SER A 110 -2.72 -5.14 1.32
CA SER A 110 -3.81 -4.50 0.59
C SER A 110 -3.32 -3.40 -0.35
N ALA A 111 -2.12 -3.57 -0.91
CA ALA A 111 -1.54 -2.59 -1.83
C ALA A 111 -2.36 -2.37 -3.12
N GLN A 112 -3.29 -3.26 -3.43
CA GLN A 112 -4.13 -3.20 -4.64
C GLN A 112 -5.61 -2.93 -4.36
N LYS A 113 -6.01 -2.81 -3.09
CA LYS A 113 -7.41 -2.62 -2.71
C LYS A 113 -7.53 -1.59 -1.60
N VAL A 114 -8.44 -0.62 -1.76
CA VAL A 114 -8.80 0.34 -0.72
C VAL A 114 -10.31 0.53 -0.72
N GLU A 115 -10.97 0.10 0.36
CA GLU A 115 -12.42 0.19 0.51
C GLU A 115 -12.83 0.85 1.84
N ARG A 116 -14.04 1.42 1.82
CA ARG A 116 -14.65 1.93 3.06
C ARG A 116 -14.94 0.80 4.05
N ASN A 117 -14.48 0.99 5.29
CA ASN A 117 -14.57 -0.01 6.36
C ASN A 117 -13.92 -1.36 6.05
N GLN A 118 -12.92 -1.38 5.17
CA GLN A 118 -12.23 -2.60 4.76
C GLN A 118 -11.58 -3.34 5.94
N PHE A 119 -10.88 -2.60 6.82
CA PHE A 119 -10.27 -3.19 8.01
C PHE A 119 -11.29 -3.93 8.90
N LYS A 120 -12.48 -3.34 9.10
CA LYS A 120 -13.54 -3.98 9.90
C LYS A 120 -14.08 -5.26 9.29
N LYS A 121 -13.99 -5.41 7.96
CA LYS A 121 -14.51 -6.58 7.23
C LYS A 121 -13.48 -7.71 7.14
N GLU A 122 -12.20 -7.38 7.05
CA GLU A 122 -11.14 -8.31 6.67
C GLU A 122 -10.17 -8.62 7.81
N CYS A 123 -10.18 -7.84 8.91
CA CYS A 123 -9.19 -7.92 9.98
C CYS A 123 -9.80 -8.15 11.35
N ASN A 124 -9.02 -8.83 12.21
CA ASN A 124 -9.24 -8.91 13.64
C ASN A 124 -8.54 -7.76 14.38
N LEU A 125 -8.70 -7.71 15.70
CA LEU A 125 -8.21 -6.62 16.55
C LEU A 125 -6.71 -6.35 16.41
N LYS A 126 -5.89 -7.41 16.37
CA LYS A 126 -4.42 -7.33 16.38
C LYS A 126 -3.79 -7.37 14.98
N ASP A 127 -4.60 -7.57 13.94
CA ASP A 127 -4.08 -7.70 12.57
C ASP A 127 -3.44 -6.39 12.10
N LEU A 128 -2.50 -6.52 11.19
CA LEU A 128 -1.87 -5.42 10.46
C LEU A 128 -2.37 -5.44 9.02
N MET A 129 -2.90 -4.34 8.54
CA MET A 129 -3.25 -4.19 7.13
C MET A 129 -2.38 -3.11 6.50
N ILE A 130 -1.74 -3.44 5.38
CA ILE A 130 -0.73 -2.62 4.71
C ILE A 130 -1.29 -2.09 3.39
N PHE A 131 -1.14 -0.80 3.17
CA PHE A 131 -1.55 -0.12 1.94
C PHE A 131 -0.37 0.57 1.28
N SER A 132 -0.41 0.66 -0.05
CA SER A 132 0.59 1.37 -0.86
C SER A 132 0.00 2.63 -1.48
N PHE A 133 0.79 3.69 -1.50
CA PHE A 133 0.48 4.95 -2.17
C PHE A 133 1.45 5.25 -3.31
N TYR A 134 2.06 4.20 -3.89
CA TYR A 134 2.77 4.36 -5.15
C TYR A 134 1.84 5.03 -6.19
N PRO A 135 2.32 5.89 -7.09
CA PRO A 135 1.45 6.75 -7.93
C PRO A 135 0.31 6.04 -8.66
N THR A 136 0.53 4.78 -9.07
CA THR A 136 -0.48 4.00 -9.80
C THR A 136 -1.51 3.31 -8.91
N LYS A 137 -1.34 3.31 -7.60
CA LYS A 137 -2.21 2.59 -6.65
C LYS A 137 -3.60 3.26 -6.50
N PRO A 138 -4.58 2.58 -5.87
CA PRO A 138 -5.95 3.09 -5.75
C PRO A 138 -6.03 4.52 -5.23
N VAL A 139 -5.35 4.84 -4.13
CA VAL A 139 -5.26 6.21 -3.63
C VAL A 139 -4.21 6.97 -4.42
N GLY A 140 -3.02 6.40 -4.61
CA GLY A 140 -1.91 7.04 -5.29
C GLY A 140 -1.36 8.27 -4.54
N GLY A 141 -0.07 8.36 -4.43
CA GLY A 141 0.65 9.52 -3.92
C GLY A 141 1.88 9.75 -4.80
N CYS A 142 2.86 10.51 -4.39
CA CYS A 142 4.16 10.49 -5.08
C CYS A 142 4.99 9.26 -4.66
N ASP A 143 4.70 8.68 -3.54
CA ASP A 143 5.05 7.37 -2.99
C ASP A 143 4.43 7.27 -1.59
N GLY A 144 4.72 6.18 -0.86
CA GLY A 144 4.29 6.02 0.52
C GLY A 144 3.58 4.70 0.80
N GLY A 145 3.34 4.47 2.08
CA GLY A 145 2.54 3.36 2.58
C GLY A 145 1.87 3.71 3.89
N MET A 146 0.88 2.91 4.26
CA MET A 146 0.18 3.03 5.55
C MET A 146 0.00 1.64 6.14
N VAL A 147 0.36 1.47 7.40
CA VAL A 147 -0.08 0.33 8.20
C VAL A 147 -1.19 0.79 9.13
N VAL A 148 -2.25 0.00 9.20
CA VAL A 148 -3.36 0.24 10.13
C VAL A 148 -3.60 -0.98 11.00
N SER A 149 -4.09 -0.74 12.22
CA SER A 149 -4.44 -1.78 13.18
C SER A 149 -5.43 -1.23 14.23
N ASN A 150 -6.05 -2.13 14.98
CA ASN A 150 -6.75 -1.77 16.22
C ASN A 150 -5.87 -2.01 17.47
N ASP A 151 -4.65 -2.49 17.30
CA ASP A 151 -3.64 -2.66 18.34
C ASP A 151 -2.74 -1.41 18.40
N ILE A 152 -2.89 -0.62 19.47
CA ILE A 152 -2.15 0.63 19.66
C ILE A 152 -0.64 0.40 19.83
N GLU A 153 -0.24 -0.70 20.49
CA GLU A 153 1.17 -0.95 20.79
C GLU A 153 1.96 -1.28 19.52
N LYS A 154 1.36 -2.04 18.59
CA LYS A 154 1.97 -2.27 17.27
C LYS A 154 2.16 -0.96 16.49
N ILE A 155 1.16 -0.07 16.51
CA ILE A 155 1.27 1.21 15.77
C ILE A 155 2.27 2.16 16.43
N LYS A 156 2.35 2.21 17.76
CA LYS A 156 3.40 2.96 18.46
C LYS A 156 4.80 2.45 18.09
N TRP A 157 4.96 1.12 18.06
CA TRP A 157 6.22 0.51 17.64
C TRP A 157 6.60 0.91 16.21
N PHE A 158 5.66 0.89 15.25
CA PHE A 158 5.93 1.35 13.88
C PHE A 158 6.36 2.81 13.84
N LYS A 159 5.73 3.69 14.63
CA LYS A 159 6.08 5.11 14.70
C LYS A 159 7.50 5.32 15.24
N GLU A 160 7.86 4.60 16.27
CA GLU A 160 9.18 4.66 16.88
C GLU A 160 10.27 4.10 15.94
N ILE A 161 10.09 2.84 15.48
CA ILE A 161 11.13 2.18 14.68
C ILE A 161 11.33 2.81 13.30
N SER A 162 10.28 3.39 12.71
CA SER A 162 10.39 4.12 11.43
C SER A 162 11.00 5.52 11.57
N CYS A 163 11.14 6.00 12.81
CA CYS A 163 11.75 7.29 13.15
C CYS A 163 13.07 7.12 13.91
N ASN A 164 13.97 6.28 13.40
CA ASN A 164 15.31 6.02 13.97
C ASN A 164 15.27 5.46 15.42
N GLY A 165 14.19 4.80 15.85
CA GLY A 165 14.03 4.29 17.21
C GLY A 165 13.78 5.37 18.25
N MET A 166 13.41 6.56 17.82
CA MET A 166 13.13 7.69 18.70
C MET A 166 11.66 7.76 19.08
N SER A 167 11.37 8.07 20.34
CA SER A 167 10.02 8.45 20.74
C SER A 167 9.62 9.74 20.02
N TYR A 168 8.40 9.74 19.45
CA TYR A 168 7.88 10.91 18.74
C TYR A 168 7.49 12.01 19.73
N ILE A 169 8.45 12.83 20.13
CA ILE A 169 8.23 14.02 20.95
C ILE A 169 8.15 15.24 20.02
N LYS A 170 7.28 16.18 20.31
CA LYS A 170 7.06 17.41 19.50
C LYS A 170 8.33 18.26 19.30
N ASN A 171 9.31 18.14 20.18
CA ASN A 171 10.56 18.88 20.12
C ASN A 171 11.72 17.91 19.85
N SER A 172 12.25 17.94 18.64
CA SER A 172 13.23 16.98 18.13
C SER A 172 14.55 16.90 18.89
N TRP A 173 14.87 17.87 19.75
CA TRP A 173 16.14 17.94 20.47
C TRP A 173 16.14 17.15 21.79
N ASP A 174 14.95 16.79 22.31
CA ASP A 174 14.77 16.05 23.57
C ASP A 174 14.29 14.61 23.35
N SER A 175 14.45 14.07 22.13
CA SER A 175 13.98 12.72 21.80
C SER A 175 14.89 11.68 22.45
N GLU A 176 14.29 10.77 23.22
CA GLU A 176 14.99 9.59 23.72
C GLU A 176 15.09 8.53 22.62
N ILE A 177 16.25 7.91 22.48
CA ILE A 177 16.46 6.77 21.60
C ILE A 177 16.15 5.51 22.40
N ASN A 178 15.02 4.86 22.08
CA ASN A 178 14.53 3.69 22.81
C ASN A 178 14.98 2.37 22.17
N SER A 179 15.28 2.39 20.88
CA SER A 179 15.60 1.17 20.11
C SER A 179 16.45 1.50 18.89
N ILE A 180 16.99 0.47 18.25
CA ILE A 180 17.55 0.59 16.90
C ILE A 180 16.37 0.79 15.93
N GLY A 181 16.46 1.83 15.10
CA GLY A 181 15.40 2.14 14.16
C GLY A 181 15.90 2.52 12.77
N TYR A 182 14.96 2.88 11.91
CA TYR A 182 15.19 3.18 10.50
C TYR A 182 14.58 4.54 10.15
N LYS A 183 15.15 5.21 9.16
CA LYS A 183 14.58 6.45 8.61
C LYS A 183 13.58 6.12 7.51
N MET A 184 12.36 5.72 7.90
CA MET A 184 11.33 5.22 6.99
C MET A 184 9.98 5.95 7.11
N TYR A 185 9.93 7.07 7.82
CA TYR A 185 8.70 7.86 7.97
C TYR A 185 8.27 8.54 6.66
N MET A 186 6.98 8.78 6.51
CA MET A 186 6.40 9.54 5.39
C MET A 186 6.70 11.03 5.53
N ASN A 187 7.07 11.70 4.44
CA ASN A 187 7.20 13.16 4.42
C ASN A 187 5.86 13.86 4.10
N SER A 188 5.81 15.16 4.33
CA SER A 188 4.59 15.95 4.18
C SER A 188 4.10 16.05 2.73
N ILE A 189 4.99 16.02 1.74
CA ILE A 189 4.61 16.05 0.33
C ILE A 189 3.88 14.77 -0.06
N GLN A 190 4.42 13.61 0.33
CA GLN A 190 3.78 12.32 0.13
C GLN A 190 2.38 12.28 0.77
N ALA A 191 2.30 12.71 2.04
CA ALA A 191 1.05 12.73 2.79
C ALA A 191 0.01 13.68 2.16
N TYR A 192 0.43 14.88 1.76
CA TYR A 192 -0.45 15.87 1.12
C TYR A 192 -1.10 15.32 -0.15
N ILE A 193 -0.28 14.80 -1.07
CA ILE A 193 -0.78 14.25 -2.33
C ILE A 193 -1.72 13.07 -2.09
N ALA A 194 -1.32 12.13 -1.24
CA ALA A 194 -2.14 10.96 -0.91
C ALA A 194 -3.46 11.36 -0.22
N ASN A 195 -3.45 12.38 0.65
CA ASN A 195 -4.65 12.89 1.30
C ASN A 195 -5.63 13.54 0.31
N GLU A 196 -5.13 14.34 -0.63
CA GLU A 196 -5.97 14.92 -1.68
C GLU A 196 -6.57 13.85 -2.61
N ASN A 197 -5.82 12.78 -2.91
CA ASN A 197 -6.32 11.67 -3.71
C ASN A 197 -7.32 10.79 -2.96
N LEU A 198 -7.15 10.64 -1.65
CA LEU A 198 -8.13 9.95 -0.81
C LEU A 198 -9.52 10.63 -0.89
N LYS A 199 -9.55 11.97 -0.91
CA LYS A 199 -10.81 12.74 -1.06
C LYS A 199 -11.53 12.42 -2.38
N LYS A 200 -10.76 12.14 -3.44
CA LYS A 200 -11.29 11.83 -4.78
C LYS A 200 -11.53 10.33 -5.03
N LEU A 201 -11.13 9.45 -4.10
CA LEU A 201 -11.11 8.00 -4.30
C LEU A 201 -12.47 7.43 -4.73
N ASN A 202 -13.56 7.87 -4.13
CA ASN A 202 -14.90 7.35 -4.47
C ASN A 202 -15.32 7.69 -5.92
N ILE A 203 -14.89 8.85 -6.43
CA ILE A 203 -15.15 9.26 -7.82
C ILE A 203 -14.31 8.39 -8.76
N LYS A 204 -13.02 8.22 -8.44
CA LYS A 204 -12.10 7.35 -9.20
C LYS A 204 -12.61 5.91 -9.27
N LYS A 205 -13.05 5.35 -8.16
CA LYS A 205 -13.60 3.99 -8.09
C LYS A 205 -14.84 3.81 -8.97
N ARG A 206 -15.77 4.77 -8.98
CA ARG A 206 -16.95 4.72 -9.87
C ARG A 206 -16.56 4.67 -11.34
N LYS A 207 -15.58 5.46 -11.76
CA LYS A 207 -15.06 5.45 -13.14
C LYS A 207 -14.39 4.12 -13.48
N LEU A 208 -13.54 3.60 -12.59
CA LEU A 208 -12.85 2.33 -12.80
C LEU A 208 -13.82 1.14 -12.86
N LYS A 209 -14.87 1.18 -12.04
CA LYS A 209 -15.94 0.18 -12.08
C LYS A 209 -16.63 0.17 -13.45
N LEU A 210 -17.01 1.34 -13.96
CA LEU A 210 -17.64 1.44 -15.28
C LEU A 210 -16.74 0.88 -16.39
N ILE A 211 -15.44 1.24 -16.37
CA ILE A 211 -14.47 0.72 -17.34
C ILE A 211 -14.35 -0.81 -17.23
N ARG A 212 -14.28 -1.34 -16.02
CA ARG A 212 -14.23 -2.78 -15.77
C ARG A 212 -15.49 -3.48 -16.32
N ASP A 213 -16.67 -2.94 -16.05
CA ASP A 213 -17.93 -3.54 -16.46
C ASP A 213 -18.04 -3.58 -17.99
N ILE A 214 -17.60 -2.53 -18.69
CA ILE A 214 -17.47 -2.50 -20.16
C ILE A 214 -16.52 -3.60 -20.65
N TYR A 215 -15.33 -3.73 -20.05
CA TYR A 215 -14.37 -4.76 -20.43
C TYR A 215 -14.87 -6.17 -20.14
N ASN A 216 -15.62 -6.38 -19.05
CA ASN A 216 -16.24 -7.68 -18.77
C ASN A 216 -17.26 -8.06 -19.87
N GLU A 217 -18.08 -7.10 -20.31
CA GLU A 217 -19.06 -7.31 -21.36
C GLU A 217 -18.40 -7.61 -22.72
N GLU A 218 -17.47 -6.75 -23.14
CA GLU A 218 -16.82 -6.85 -24.46
C GLU A 218 -15.88 -8.06 -24.59
N LEU A 219 -15.22 -8.48 -23.53
CA LEU A 219 -14.23 -9.56 -23.53
C LEU A 219 -14.77 -10.90 -23.02
N GLY A 220 -16.00 -10.93 -22.52
CA GLY A 220 -16.61 -12.14 -21.96
C GLY A 220 -15.94 -12.63 -20.66
N TYR A 221 -15.31 -11.75 -19.89
CA TYR A 221 -14.68 -12.07 -18.62
C TYR A 221 -15.55 -11.63 -17.44
N SER A 222 -15.28 -12.23 -16.25
CA SER A 222 -15.86 -11.81 -14.98
C SER A 222 -14.76 -11.37 -14.03
N ASN A 223 -14.28 -10.14 -14.19
CA ASN A 223 -13.25 -9.55 -13.33
C ASN A 223 -13.90 -8.67 -12.26
N ASN A 224 -13.56 -8.90 -10.99
CA ASN A 224 -14.13 -8.16 -9.86
C ASN A 224 -13.21 -7.03 -9.34
N SER A 225 -11.97 -6.91 -9.83
CA SER A 225 -11.06 -5.85 -9.43
C SER A 225 -11.44 -4.51 -10.05
N GLU A 226 -11.51 -3.46 -9.24
CA GLU A 226 -11.69 -2.08 -9.70
C GLU A 226 -10.36 -1.39 -10.00
N TYR A 227 -9.23 -2.00 -9.61
CA TYR A 227 -7.91 -1.36 -9.74
C TYR A 227 -7.11 -1.87 -10.93
N LEU A 228 -7.02 -3.20 -11.09
CA LEU A 228 -6.30 -3.84 -12.18
C LEU A 228 -7.26 -4.75 -12.94
N TYR A 229 -7.38 -4.51 -14.24
CA TYR A 229 -8.06 -5.44 -15.12
C TYR A 229 -7.05 -6.44 -15.67
N ARG A 230 -7.23 -7.72 -15.38
CA ARG A 230 -6.35 -8.80 -15.85
C ARG A 230 -7.12 -9.83 -16.63
N ILE A 231 -6.45 -10.33 -17.65
CA ILE A 231 -6.90 -11.46 -18.47
C ILE A 231 -5.82 -12.54 -18.43
N GLU A 232 -6.23 -13.79 -18.44
CA GLU A 232 -5.36 -14.93 -18.64
C GLU A 232 -5.24 -15.20 -20.13
N VAL A 233 -4.02 -15.42 -20.61
CA VAL A 233 -3.73 -15.73 -22.00
C VAL A 233 -2.81 -16.95 -22.08
N ILE A 234 -3.06 -17.83 -23.07
CA ILE A 234 -2.31 -19.07 -23.23
C ILE A 234 -0.84 -18.77 -23.57
N ASN A 235 -0.58 -17.77 -24.43
CA ASN A 235 0.75 -17.37 -24.84
C ASN A 235 0.97 -15.87 -24.57
N ASN A 236 1.52 -15.56 -23.40
CA ASN A 236 1.76 -14.20 -22.98
C ASN A 236 2.72 -13.44 -23.93
N ARG A 237 3.76 -14.11 -24.46
CA ARG A 237 4.72 -13.47 -25.38
C ARG A 237 4.05 -13.05 -26.67
N GLU A 238 3.30 -13.93 -27.29
CA GLU A 238 2.57 -13.64 -28.52
C GLU A 238 1.55 -12.52 -28.31
N PHE A 239 0.83 -12.55 -27.18
CA PHE A 239 -0.10 -11.49 -26.83
C PHE A 239 0.58 -10.13 -26.70
N ILE A 240 1.72 -10.05 -26.01
CA ILE A 240 2.49 -8.82 -25.86
C ILE A 240 3.00 -8.31 -27.20
N GLU A 241 3.51 -9.18 -28.09
CA GLU A 241 3.97 -8.77 -29.42
C GLU A 241 2.81 -8.22 -30.27
N LYS A 242 1.64 -8.83 -30.22
CA LYS A 242 0.43 -8.30 -30.89
C LYS A 242 0.03 -6.93 -30.33
N MET A 243 0.10 -6.75 -29.01
CA MET A 243 -0.19 -5.46 -28.37
C MET A 243 0.81 -4.38 -28.80
N LYS A 244 2.10 -4.68 -28.86
CA LYS A 244 3.15 -3.76 -29.35
C LYS A 244 2.93 -3.39 -30.81
N TYR A 245 2.65 -4.37 -31.66
CA TYR A 245 2.38 -4.16 -33.09
C TYR A 245 1.22 -3.17 -33.30
N ASN A 246 0.15 -3.27 -32.51
CA ASN A 246 -1.00 -2.38 -32.56
C ASN A 246 -0.78 -1.07 -31.76
N LYS A 247 0.43 -0.77 -31.27
CA LYS A 247 0.78 0.42 -30.49
C LYS A 247 -0.07 0.60 -29.21
N ILE A 248 -0.60 -0.48 -28.66
CA ILE A 248 -1.44 -0.49 -27.45
C ILE A 248 -0.55 -0.56 -26.18
N TYR A 249 0.67 -1.06 -26.34
CA TYR A 249 1.65 -1.22 -25.26
C TYR A 249 3.01 -0.63 -25.65
N LYS A 250 3.71 -0.05 -24.69
CA LYS A 250 5.08 0.43 -24.80
C LYS A 250 5.98 -0.20 -23.75
#